data_16fd54441474e2572b3b651cde79b50d
#
_entry.id   16fd54441474e2572b3b651cde79b50d
#
_cell.length_a   1.000
_cell.length_b   1.000
_cell.length_c   1.000
_cell.angle_alpha   90.00
_cell.angle_beta   90.00
_cell.angle_gamma   90.00
#
_symmetry.space_group_name_H-M   'P 1'
#
loop_
_entity.id
_entity.type
_entity.pdbx_description
1 polymer ?
#
loop_
_entity_poly.entity_id
_entity_poly.type
_entity_poly.pdbx_seq_one_letter_code
_entity_poly.pdbx_strand_id
1 'polypeptide(L)'
;RSNPNLEVSRRHYRGSLGLIEQNGQYTFNRVNREQYLRGVVPQETPSSWGTMGGGLGMHALRAQAVAARTYLEAISQRRKAKGYMTDTCDTIGCQVYLGASAKGKPLDYGNDFWTTTAAVNETSGLIRVAYDGSVPLAEFGSSSGGWTTPQSELSAFPAVIDEGDDVEPNPHHLWEKTIRRTDVETMYPELGQLKEIKVTLRNGLGDWGGRTRQLLLRGTNTNTTVDISNWAEDPFRKGLGLKSDWYQFPQFPEYSEPGFWLAKSNGGVLAVGTAKHYGDAKQADRSGPIVDLAAPYGAEGYWLVSQAGEVFSYGSAVHHGDLRGQSLDHPVVAMTAHPTGNGYWLATADGGVFAFGNAVFHGSMASVTLNKPVVGMETTRTGNGYWLVASDGGIFSFGDAGFYGSTGDIVLNKPITSMTAARDGRGYWFVASDGGVFAFGSVGFFGSRGGNKNRLSTAGMAVTNTNDGYWLVWDDGTSFPFGDAPDFRSSVAKRTVVAIEVVP
;
A
#
# COMPACT_ATOMS: atom_id res chain seq x y z
N ARG A 1 -11.05 -37.19 39.62
CA ARG A 1 -10.64 -37.50 38.21
C ARG A 1 -9.80 -36.33 37.74
N SER A 2 -8.46 -36.54 37.60
CA SER A 2 -7.53 -35.56 37.04
C SER A 2 -7.90 -35.27 35.60
N ASN A 3 -8.11 -33.99 35.26
CA ASN A 3 -8.29 -33.53 33.90
C ASN A 3 -6.91 -33.62 33.18
N PRO A 4 -6.70 -34.46 32.17
CA PRO A 4 -5.42 -34.66 31.55
C PRO A 4 -4.93 -33.47 30.71
N ASN A 5 -5.71 -32.37 30.59
CA ASN A 5 -5.41 -31.19 29.82
C ASN A 5 -5.12 -29.95 30.68
N LEU A 6 -4.78 -30.09 31.97
CA LEU A 6 -4.27 -28.99 32.76
C LEU A 6 -2.81 -28.74 32.36
N GLU A 7 -2.58 -27.91 31.37
CA GLU A 7 -1.27 -27.38 31.05
C GLU A 7 -0.87 -26.39 32.16
N VAL A 8 -0.11 -26.86 33.13
CA VAL A 8 0.45 -26.02 34.20
C VAL A 8 1.45 -25.10 33.53
N SER A 9 1.10 -23.82 33.37
CA SER A 9 2.02 -22.77 32.92
C SER A 9 3.27 -22.81 33.81
N ARG A 10 4.45 -23.09 33.25
CA ARG A 10 5.75 -23.12 33.99
C ARG A 10 6.27 -21.70 34.24
N ARG A 11 5.39 -20.77 34.66
CA ARG A 11 5.81 -19.43 35.04
C ARG A 11 6.11 -19.39 36.54
N HIS A 12 7.18 -18.69 36.91
CA HIS A 12 7.50 -18.38 38.27
C HIS A 12 6.98 -16.99 38.62
N TYR A 13 6.35 -16.83 39.76
CA TYR A 13 5.80 -15.56 40.22
C TYR A 13 6.49 -15.10 41.48
N ARG A 14 6.73 -13.78 41.60
CA ARG A 14 7.11 -13.14 42.86
C ARG A 14 5.86 -12.98 43.72
N GLY A 15 6.03 -12.92 45.04
CA GLY A 15 4.91 -12.78 45.97
C GLY A 15 4.18 -14.10 46.24
N SER A 16 2.88 -14.07 46.35
CA SER A 16 2.05 -15.24 46.65
C SER A 16 0.93 -15.42 45.62
N LEU A 17 0.63 -16.68 45.30
CA LEU A 17 -0.53 -17.05 44.46
C LEU A 17 -1.69 -17.42 45.35
N GLY A 18 -2.90 -17.07 44.91
CA GLY A 18 -4.13 -17.44 45.59
C GLY A 18 -5.25 -17.68 44.59
N LEU A 19 -6.39 -18.15 45.08
CA LEU A 19 -7.64 -18.33 44.35
C LEU A 19 -8.64 -17.29 44.81
N ILE A 20 -9.44 -16.80 43.87
CA ILE A 20 -10.54 -15.88 44.13
C ILE A 20 -11.77 -16.38 43.37
N GLU A 21 -12.92 -16.27 44.00
CA GLU A 21 -14.22 -16.59 43.43
C GLU A 21 -15.02 -15.29 43.28
N GLN A 22 -15.19 -14.86 42.01
CA GLN A 22 -16.01 -13.71 41.65
C GLN A 22 -16.55 -13.94 40.23
N ASN A 23 -17.81 -14.38 40.14
CA ASN A 23 -18.41 -14.78 38.86
C ASN A 23 -17.59 -15.83 38.09
N GLY A 24 -16.91 -16.74 38.82
CA GLY A 24 -16.00 -17.74 38.34
C GLY A 24 -14.77 -17.89 39.24
N GLN A 25 -13.98 -18.94 39.01
CA GLN A 25 -12.76 -19.18 39.78
C GLN A 25 -11.55 -18.67 39.02
N TYR A 26 -10.77 -17.79 39.65
CA TYR A 26 -9.58 -17.19 39.06
C TYR A 26 -8.38 -17.36 39.98
N THR A 27 -7.21 -17.53 39.40
CA THR A 27 -5.96 -17.40 40.11
C THR A 27 -5.54 -15.93 40.17
N PHE A 28 -5.01 -15.46 41.26
CA PHE A 28 -4.40 -14.14 41.37
C PHE A 28 -3.01 -14.20 41.96
N ASN A 29 -2.17 -13.23 41.60
CA ASN A 29 -0.85 -13.03 42.15
C ASN A 29 -0.84 -11.78 43.06
N ARG A 30 -0.50 -11.95 44.32
CA ARG A 30 -0.25 -10.82 45.23
C ARG A 30 1.23 -10.53 45.25
N VAL A 31 1.62 -9.40 44.69
CA VAL A 31 3.01 -8.99 44.49
C VAL A 31 3.17 -7.50 44.82
N ASN A 32 4.35 -7.13 45.31
CA ASN A 32 4.71 -5.72 45.49
C ASN A 32 4.77 -5.01 44.12
N ARG A 33 4.36 -3.73 44.05
CA ARG A 33 4.32 -2.92 42.84
C ARG A 33 5.64 -2.92 42.05
N GLU A 34 6.76 -2.67 42.75
CA GLU A 34 8.08 -2.64 42.11
C GLU A 34 8.50 -4.03 41.59
N GLN A 35 8.17 -5.07 42.32
CA GLN A 35 8.39 -6.45 41.87
C GLN A 35 7.52 -6.84 40.68
N TYR A 36 6.29 -6.31 40.59
CA TYR A 36 5.44 -6.45 39.43
C TYR A 36 6.07 -5.77 38.21
N LEU A 37 6.53 -4.53 38.36
CA LEU A 37 7.14 -3.75 37.26
C LEU A 37 8.43 -4.38 36.72
N ARG A 38 9.22 -5.07 37.56
CA ARG A 38 10.37 -5.86 37.08
C ARG A 38 9.97 -7.02 36.17
N GLY A 39 8.70 -7.42 36.19
CA GLY A 39 8.14 -8.42 35.28
C GLY A 39 7.44 -7.80 34.04
N VAL A 40 7.12 -6.51 34.10
CA VAL A 40 6.45 -5.76 33.00
C VAL A 40 7.47 -5.06 32.10
N VAL A 41 8.32 -4.19 32.67
CA VAL A 41 9.20 -3.31 31.89
C VAL A 41 10.05 -4.06 30.86
N PRO A 42 10.68 -5.21 31.18
CA PRO A 42 11.46 -5.95 30.18
C PRO A 42 10.62 -6.65 29.08
N GLN A 43 9.31 -6.69 29.23
CA GLN A 43 8.42 -7.21 28.19
C GLN A 43 7.93 -6.11 27.25
N GLU A 44 7.90 -4.87 27.72
CA GLU A 44 7.44 -3.70 26.96
C GLU A 44 8.61 -2.98 26.26
N THR A 45 9.83 -3.07 26.81
CA THR A 45 11.01 -2.39 26.27
C THR A 45 12.25 -3.29 26.38
N PRO A 46 13.01 -3.49 25.30
CA PRO A 46 14.20 -4.33 25.32
C PRO A 46 15.25 -3.82 26.34
N SER A 47 15.71 -4.71 27.20
CA SER A 47 16.74 -4.39 28.21
C SER A 47 18.07 -3.93 27.59
N SER A 48 18.38 -4.39 26.38
CA SER A 48 19.56 -3.97 25.62
C SER A 48 19.62 -2.46 25.36
N TRP A 49 18.48 -1.76 25.38
CA TRP A 49 18.45 -0.31 25.22
C TRP A 49 19.27 0.40 26.31
N GLY A 50 19.31 -0.13 27.54
CA GLY A 50 20.04 0.48 28.65
C GLY A 50 21.52 0.68 28.39
N THR A 51 22.13 -0.09 27.50
CA THR A 51 23.55 0.05 27.13
C THR A 51 23.79 0.83 25.86
N MET A 52 22.73 1.13 25.08
CA MET A 52 22.83 1.88 23.84
C MET A 52 23.29 3.33 24.08
N GLY A 53 23.99 3.91 23.09
CA GLY A 53 24.45 5.29 23.15
C GLY A 53 25.40 5.57 24.35
N GLY A 54 26.22 4.60 24.75
CA GLY A 54 27.10 4.75 25.92
C GLY A 54 26.35 4.81 27.25
N GLY A 55 25.15 4.21 27.32
CA GLY A 55 24.30 4.19 28.52
C GLY A 55 23.17 5.23 28.51
N LEU A 56 23.08 6.08 27.51
CA LEU A 56 21.99 7.07 27.37
C LEU A 56 20.60 6.39 27.27
N GLY A 57 20.52 5.19 26.72
CA GLY A 57 19.28 4.41 26.67
C GLY A 57 18.67 4.08 28.02
N MET A 58 19.41 4.22 29.13
CA MET A 58 18.85 4.11 30.49
C MET A 58 17.78 5.17 30.79
N HIS A 59 17.83 6.33 30.15
CA HIS A 59 16.78 7.34 30.30
C HIS A 59 15.43 6.87 29.73
N ALA A 60 15.45 6.18 28.58
CA ALA A 60 14.25 5.58 27.99
C ALA A 60 13.68 4.48 28.91
N LEU A 61 14.52 3.61 29.48
CA LEU A 61 14.07 2.57 30.43
C LEU A 61 13.49 3.16 31.71
N ARG A 62 14.07 4.26 32.24
CA ARG A 62 13.52 4.99 33.42
C ARG A 62 12.16 5.60 33.07
N ALA A 63 12.03 6.25 31.90
CA ALA A 63 10.77 6.80 31.43
C ALA A 63 9.69 5.72 31.30
N GLN A 64 10.04 4.55 30.73
CA GLN A 64 9.15 3.40 30.62
C GLN A 64 8.73 2.87 31.99
N ALA A 65 9.64 2.79 32.97
CA ALA A 65 9.32 2.35 34.34
C ALA A 65 8.34 3.32 35.03
N VAL A 66 8.50 4.63 34.84
CA VAL A 66 7.55 5.65 35.35
C VAL A 66 6.21 5.54 34.65
N ALA A 67 6.20 5.40 33.32
CA ALA A 67 4.96 5.24 32.55
C ALA A 67 4.18 3.99 32.97
N ALA A 68 4.85 2.84 33.05
CA ALA A 68 4.24 1.57 33.46
C ALA A 68 3.69 1.63 34.91
N ARG A 69 4.36 2.33 35.80
CA ARG A 69 3.89 2.54 37.19
C ARG A 69 2.67 3.46 37.22
N THR A 70 2.68 4.53 36.43
CA THR A 70 1.57 5.47 36.33
C THR A 70 0.33 4.75 35.75
N TYR A 71 0.52 3.96 34.69
CA TYR A 71 -0.55 3.12 34.13
C TYR A 71 -1.15 2.17 35.18
N LEU A 72 -0.28 1.43 35.90
CA LEU A 72 -0.73 0.50 36.96
C LEU A 72 -1.57 1.21 38.01
N GLU A 73 -1.15 2.39 38.48
CA GLU A 73 -1.91 3.16 39.46
C GLU A 73 -3.27 3.60 38.93
N ALA A 74 -3.30 4.16 37.69
CA ALA A 74 -4.54 4.60 37.06
C ALA A 74 -5.51 3.44 36.82
N ILE A 75 -5.03 2.29 36.31
CA ILE A 75 -5.89 1.13 36.05
C ILE A 75 -6.41 0.51 37.34
N SER A 76 -5.57 0.46 38.41
CA SER A 76 -5.99 -0.01 39.70
C SER A 76 -7.12 0.82 40.28
N GLN A 77 -7.03 2.15 40.25
CA GLN A 77 -8.11 3.06 40.67
C GLN A 77 -9.40 2.84 39.90
N ARG A 78 -9.32 2.73 38.56
CA ARG A 78 -10.46 2.49 37.69
C ARG A 78 -11.12 1.13 37.96
N ARG A 79 -10.34 0.07 38.18
CA ARG A 79 -10.84 -1.27 38.47
C ARG A 79 -11.51 -1.33 39.84
N LYS A 80 -10.91 -0.70 40.85
CA LYS A 80 -11.53 -0.59 42.19
C LYS A 80 -12.84 0.15 42.15
N ALA A 81 -12.92 1.26 41.41
CA ALA A 81 -14.15 2.03 41.24
C ALA A 81 -15.28 1.20 40.55
N LYS A 82 -14.90 0.21 39.72
CA LYS A 82 -15.84 -0.73 39.07
C LYS A 82 -16.11 -2.01 39.90
N GLY A 83 -15.58 -2.11 41.12
CA GLY A 83 -15.79 -3.26 42.02
C GLY A 83 -14.95 -4.49 41.69
N TYR A 84 -13.91 -4.38 40.89
CA TYR A 84 -12.98 -5.50 40.67
C TYR A 84 -12.11 -5.74 41.89
N MET A 85 -11.86 -7.01 42.23
CA MET A 85 -11.02 -7.42 43.38
C MET A 85 -9.51 -7.43 43.05
N THR A 86 -9.14 -7.24 41.77
CA THR A 86 -7.76 -7.22 41.31
C THR A 86 -7.37 -5.84 40.77
N ASP A 87 -6.14 -5.41 41.03
CA ASP A 87 -5.63 -4.11 40.57
C ASP A 87 -5.43 -4.04 39.05
N THR A 88 -5.02 -5.16 38.43
CA THR A 88 -4.74 -5.25 37.00
C THR A 88 -5.00 -6.68 36.51
N CYS A 89 -4.82 -6.92 35.21
CA CYS A 89 -4.82 -8.24 34.57
C CYS A 89 -3.39 -8.58 34.06
N ASP A 90 -3.16 -9.83 33.66
CA ASP A 90 -1.87 -10.33 33.16
C ASP A 90 -1.85 -10.52 31.63
N THR A 91 -2.76 -9.89 30.91
CA THR A 91 -2.89 -9.98 29.47
C THR A 91 -2.52 -8.68 28.77
N ILE A 92 -2.34 -8.73 27.45
CA ILE A 92 -2.11 -7.55 26.59
C ILE A 92 -3.21 -6.48 26.70
N GLY A 93 -4.37 -6.80 27.28
CA GLY A 93 -5.43 -5.83 27.56
C GLY A 93 -5.12 -4.92 28.77
N CYS A 94 -4.05 -5.21 29.53
CA CYS A 94 -3.53 -4.35 30.60
C CYS A 94 -2.05 -4.06 30.33
N GLN A 95 -1.15 -4.81 30.95
CA GLN A 95 0.30 -4.78 30.72
C GLN A 95 0.80 -6.22 30.66
N VAL A 96 1.74 -6.51 29.77
CA VAL A 96 2.30 -7.86 29.66
C VAL A 96 3.10 -8.18 30.91
N TYR A 97 2.58 -9.09 31.74
CA TYR A 97 3.23 -9.55 32.95
C TYR A 97 3.48 -11.07 32.91
N LEU A 98 4.73 -11.46 32.78
CA LEU A 98 5.15 -12.86 32.70
C LEU A 98 5.67 -13.43 34.03
N GLY A 99 5.48 -12.72 35.15
CA GLY A 99 5.99 -13.12 36.46
C GLY A 99 7.47 -12.83 36.66
N ALA A 100 8.17 -13.72 37.33
CA ALA A 100 9.61 -13.63 37.62
C ALA A 100 10.49 -14.31 36.55
N SER A 101 9.90 -15.15 35.72
CA SER A 101 10.61 -15.81 34.63
C SER A 101 9.71 -16.10 33.47
N ALA A 102 10.24 -16.02 32.26
CA ALA A 102 9.58 -16.43 31.02
C ALA A 102 10.46 -17.47 30.33
N LYS A 103 9.81 -18.53 29.78
CA LYS A 103 10.49 -19.63 29.07
C LYS A 103 11.67 -20.23 29.89
N GLY A 104 11.53 -20.31 31.22
CA GLY A 104 12.54 -20.84 32.12
C GLY A 104 13.72 -19.91 32.42
N LYS A 105 13.71 -18.66 31.93
CA LYS A 105 14.76 -17.65 32.23
C LYS A 105 14.24 -16.63 33.21
N PRO A 106 15.01 -16.30 34.31
CA PRO A 106 14.64 -15.22 35.21
C PRO A 106 14.59 -13.87 34.50
N LEU A 107 13.62 -13.01 34.86
CA LEU A 107 13.44 -11.66 34.30
C LEU A 107 14.20 -10.55 35.04
N ASP A 108 14.83 -10.86 36.17
CA ASP A 108 15.57 -9.91 37.00
C ASP A 108 16.95 -10.40 37.49
N TYR A 109 17.33 -11.61 37.10
CA TYR A 109 18.64 -12.20 37.44
C TYR A 109 19.35 -12.64 36.17
N GLY A 110 20.44 -12.04 35.88
CA GLY A 110 21.29 -12.32 34.74
C GLY A 110 21.64 -11.07 33.93
N ASN A 111 22.63 -11.19 33.05
CA ASN A 111 23.16 -10.08 32.28
C ASN A 111 22.17 -9.43 31.30
N ASP A 112 21.01 -10.10 31.04
CA ASP A 112 20.08 -9.67 30.00
C ASP A 112 19.01 -8.66 30.46
N PHE A 113 18.73 -8.54 31.79
CA PHE A 113 17.63 -7.72 32.31
C PHE A 113 18.04 -6.76 33.44
N TRP A 114 19.33 -6.64 33.72
CA TRP A 114 19.80 -5.79 34.84
C TRP A 114 19.45 -4.30 34.60
N THR A 115 19.47 -3.83 33.37
CA THR A 115 19.19 -2.42 33.02
C THR A 115 17.73 -2.05 33.29
N THR A 116 16.78 -2.90 32.94
CA THR A 116 15.36 -2.67 33.25
C THR A 116 15.08 -2.75 34.73
N THR A 117 15.73 -3.68 35.46
CA THR A 117 15.65 -3.77 36.89
C THR A 117 16.24 -2.53 37.57
N ALA A 118 17.39 -2.04 37.11
CA ALA A 118 18.01 -0.80 37.61
C ALA A 118 17.06 0.40 37.36
N ALA A 119 16.48 0.53 36.16
CA ALA A 119 15.55 1.59 35.83
C ALA A 119 14.31 1.60 36.75
N VAL A 120 13.72 0.45 37.03
CA VAL A 120 12.61 0.31 37.99
C VAL A 120 13.01 0.75 39.40
N ASN A 121 14.19 0.33 39.86
CA ASN A 121 14.69 0.65 41.22
C ASN A 121 15.00 2.14 41.36
N GLU A 122 15.69 2.73 40.37
CA GLU A 122 16.12 4.13 40.40
C GLU A 122 14.92 5.10 40.30
N THR A 123 13.79 4.65 39.75
CA THR A 123 12.55 5.42 39.64
C THR A 123 11.47 4.96 40.62
N SER A 124 11.84 4.19 41.64
CA SER A 124 10.88 3.61 42.59
C SER A 124 9.96 4.67 43.21
N GLY A 125 8.67 4.39 43.21
CA GLY A 125 7.62 5.28 43.72
C GLY A 125 7.27 6.47 42.81
N LEU A 126 8.03 6.74 41.76
CA LEU A 126 7.74 7.87 40.86
C LEU A 126 6.58 7.53 39.91
N ILE A 127 5.56 8.39 39.87
CA ILE A 127 4.44 8.38 38.92
C ILE A 127 4.23 9.76 38.31
N ARG A 128 3.60 9.84 37.19
CA ARG A 128 3.11 11.07 36.60
C ARG A 128 1.74 11.42 37.21
N VAL A 129 1.53 12.67 37.59
CA VAL A 129 0.24 13.23 37.99
C VAL A 129 -0.12 14.41 37.10
N ALA A 130 -1.40 14.58 36.83
CA ALA A 130 -1.93 15.74 36.11
C ALA A 130 -1.96 16.97 37.01
N TYR A 131 -2.20 18.16 36.43
CA TYR A 131 -2.29 19.41 37.17
C TYR A 131 -3.41 19.44 38.22
N ASP A 132 -4.48 18.67 38.02
CA ASP A 132 -5.58 18.50 38.96
C ASP A 132 -5.33 17.46 40.04
N GLY A 133 -4.14 16.88 40.07
CA GLY A 133 -3.74 15.84 41.01
C GLY A 133 -4.20 14.42 40.64
N SER A 134 -4.93 14.25 39.56
CA SER A 134 -5.36 12.93 39.08
C SER A 134 -4.19 12.13 38.50
N VAL A 135 -4.29 10.79 38.52
CA VAL A 135 -3.32 9.91 37.89
C VAL A 135 -3.79 9.58 36.48
N PRO A 136 -3.11 10.07 35.44
CA PRO A 136 -3.51 9.82 34.06
C PRO A 136 -3.21 8.37 33.64
N LEU A 137 -3.99 7.86 32.69
CA LEU A 137 -3.67 6.57 32.07
C LEU A 137 -2.51 6.78 31.10
N ALA A 138 -1.30 6.38 31.53
CA ALA A 138 -0.09 6.49 30.71
C ALA A 138 -0.03 5.31 29.74
N GLU A 139 -0.66 5.48 28.57
CA GLU A 139 -0.57 4.51 27.48
C GLU A 139 0.76 4.69 26.74
N PHE A 140 1.33 3.59 26.25
CA PHE A 140 2.58 3.57 25.51
C PHE A 140 2.52 2.55 24.37
N GLY A 141 3.33 2.74 23.36
CA GLY A 141 3.38 1.92 22.16
C GLY A 141 4.81 1.81 21.62
N SER A 142 4.99 0.98 20.60
CA SER A 142 6.30 0.71 19.99
C SER A 142 6.77 1.80 19.03
N SER A 143 5.89 2.66 18.56
CA SER A 143 6.19 3.77 17.65
C SER A 143 5.13 4.85 17.78
N SER A 144 5.56 6.11 17.75
CA SER A 144 4.68 7.30 17.73
C SER A 144 4.32 7.76 16.32
N GLY A 145 5.09 7.33 15.31
CA GLY A 145 5.02 7.84 13.94
C GLY A 145 5.60 9.26 13.81
N GLY A 146 6.42 9.71 14.77
CA GLY A 146 7.07 11.02 14.78
C GLY A 146 6.38 12.06 15.67
N TRP A 147 5.15 11.80 16.17
CA TRP A 147 4.45 12.65 17.13
C TRP A 147 3.63 11.83 18.12
N THR A 148 3.71 12.19 19.40
CA THR A 148 2.81 11.65 20.41
C THR A 148 1.42 12.31 20.26
N THR A 149 0.39 11.67 20.80
CA THR A 149 -0.99 12.20 20.76
C THR A 149 -1.56 12.31 22.15
N PRO A 150 -2.05 13.48 22.58
CA PRO A 150 -2.75 13.62 23.83
C PRO A 150 -4.10 12.88 23.79
N GLN A 151 -4.52 12.29 24.89
CA GLN A 151 -5.83 11.65 25.00
C GLN A 151 -6.98 12.69 25.08
N SER A 152 -6.68 13.88 25.51
CA SER A 152 -7.61 15.03 25.56
C SER A 152 -6.83 16.33 25.60
N GLU A 153 -7.50 17.47 25.39
CA GLU A 153 -6.89 18.80 25.50
C GLU A 153 -6.31 19.11 26.89
N LEU A 154 -6.83 18.46 27.93
CA LEU A 154 -6.37 18.55 29.32
C LEU A 154 -5.39 17.43 29.71
N SER A 155 -4.83 16.74 28.73
CA SER A 155 -3.94 15.61 28.98
C SER A 155 -2.67 16.01 29.73
N ALA A 156 -2.31 15.22 30.73
CA ALA A 156 -0.99 15.31 31.39
C ALA A 156 0.18 14.94 30.46
N PHE A 157 -0.12 14.41 29.27
CA PHE A 157 0.80 14.07 28.21
C PHE A 157 0.49 14.90 26.98
N PRO A 158 1.09 16.09 26.80
CA PRO A 158 0.89 16.89 25.62
C PRO A 158 1.44 16.18 24.38
N ALA A 159 0.93 16.58 23.22
CA ALA A 159 1.55 16.18 21.96
C ALA A 159 2.96 16.78 21.87
N VAL A 160 3.95 15.92 21.58
CA VAL A 160 5.33 16.36 21.35
C VAL A 160 5.88 15.66 20.10
N ILE A 161 6.79 16.37 19.43
CA ILE A 161 7.56 15.77 18.34
C ILE A 161 8.45 14.66 18.92
N ASP A 162 8.56 13.57 18.19
CA ASP A 162 9.37 12.41 18.53
C ASP A 162 10.36 12.12 17.39
N GLU A 163 11.44 12.90 17.38
CA GLU A 163 12.50 12.76 16.38
C GLU A 163 13.21 11.39 16.46
N GLY A 164 13.11 10.73 17.62
CA GLY A 164 13.67 9.40 17.83
C GLY A 164 12.88 8.26 17.21
N ASP A 165 11.68 8.51 16.69
CA ASP A 165 10.83 7.48 16.08
C ASP A 165 11.30 7.13 14.65
N ASP A 166 11.87 8.10 13.91
CA ASP A 166 12.41 7.90 12.55
C ASP A 166 13.86 7.45 12.61
N VAL A 167 14.08 6.24 13.06
CA VAL A 167 15.40 5.60 13.13
C VAL A 167 15.38 4.21 12.51
N GLU A 168 16.44 3.90 11.77
CA GLU A 168 16.68 2.52 11.33
C GLU A 168 17.16 1.66 12.53
N PRO A 169 16.57 0.48 12.74
CA PRO A 169 15.53 -0.21 11.98
C PRO A 169 14.15 -0.18 12.67
N ASN A 170 13.45 0.97 12.76
CA ASN A 170 12.08 0.98 13.30
C ASN A 170 11.05 0.50 12.24
N PRO A 171 10.59 -0.76 12.28
CA PRO A 171 9.70 -1.31 11.26
C PRO A 171 8.26 -0.81 11.41
N HIS A 172 8.00 0.10 12.34
CA HIS A 172 6.67 0.63 12.67
C HIS A 172 6.52 2.11 12.35
N HIS A 173 7.63 2.81 12.05
CA HIS A 173 7.58 4.23 11.68
C HIS A 173 6.88 4.41 10.33
N LEU A 174 7.38 3.74 9.29
CA LEU A 174 6.73 3.66 7.98
C LEU A 174 6.18 2.26 7.76
N TRP A 175 4.96 2.17 7.24
CA TRP A 175 4.33 0.90 6.94
C TRP A 175 3.33 1.03 5.80
N GLU A 176 3.21 -0.04 5.04
CA GLU A 176 2.20 -0.20 4.00
C GLU A 176 1.31 -1.39 4.33
N LYS A 177 0.05 -1.27 3.95
CA LYS A 177 -0.90 -2.38 4.00
C LYS A 177 -1.90 -2.27 2.86
N THR A 178 -1.95 -3.30 2.04
CA THR A 178 -3.03 -3.45 1.07
C THR A 178 -4.30 -3.87 1.79
N ILE A 179 -5.37 -3.10 1.60
CA ILE A 179 -6.74 -3.45 2.03
C ILE A 179 -7.57 -3.79 0.80
N ARG A 180 -8.37 -4.84 0.89
CA ARG A 180 -9.28 -5.18 -0.20
C ARG A 180 -10.55 -4.34 -0.07
N ARG A 181 -11.10 -3.91 -1.19
CA ARG A 181 -12.39 -3.22 -1.25
C ARG A 181 -13.48 -3.99 -0.50
N THR A 182 -13.54 -5.31 -0.72
CA THR A 182 -14.51 -6.21 -0.09
C THR A 182 -14.40 -6.27 1.44
N ASP A 183 -13.22 -6.03 2.01
CA ASP A 183 -13.06 -5.99 3.47
C ASP A 183 -13.77 -4.77 4.06
N VAL A 184 -13.68 -3.61 3.38
CA VAL A 184 -14.40 -2.39 3.77
C VAL A 184 -15.90 -2.53 3.53
N GLU A 185 -16.32 -3.10 2.40
CA GLU A 185 -17.74 -3.34 2.07
C GLU A 185 -18.39 -4.32 3.06
N THR A 186 -17.64 -5.30 3.56
CA THR A 186 -18.12 -6.22 4.61
C THR A 186 -18.33 -5.49 5.95
N MET A 187 -17.48 -4.53 6.27
CA MET A 187 -17.59 -3.71 7.48
C MET A 187 -18.74 -2.69 7.40
N TYR A 188 -19.03 -2.20 6.20
CA TYR A 188 -20.01 -1.15 5.91
C TYR A 188 -20.92 -1.56 4.74
N PRO A 189 -21.77 -2.58 4.92
CA PRO A 189 -22.57 -3.16 3.83
C PRO A 189 -23.59 -2.19 3.23
N GLU A 190 -23.97 -1.15 3.96
CA GLU A 190 -24.86 -0.09 3.50
C GLU A 190 -24.27 0.72 2.34
N LEU A 191 -22.95 0.76 2.19
CA LEU A 191 -22.27 1.47 1.10
C LEU A 191 -22.60 0.89 -0.29
N GLY A 192 -22.92 -0.42 -0.38
CA GLY A 192 -22.90 -1.14 -1.64
C GLY A 192 -21.45 -1.32 -2.10
N GLN A 193 -21.13 -1.00 -3.35
CA GLN A 193 -19.74 -1.00 -3.81
C GLN A 193 -19.02 0.27 -3.34
N LEU A 194 -17.87 0.09 -2.69
CA LEU A 194 -17.01 1.19 -2.26
C LEU A 194 -16.42 1.90 -3.49
N LYS A 195 -16.54 3.22 -3.53
CA LYS A 195 -16.02 4.10 -4.57
C LYS A 195 -14.81 4.92 -4.13
N GLU A 196 -14.83 5.41 -2.89
CA GLU A 196 -13.78 6.28 -2.37
C GLU A 196 -13.64 6.13 -0.86
N ILE A 197 -12.39 6.23 -0.39
CA ILE A 197 -12.06 6.47 1.02
C ILE A 197 -11.31 7.79 1.08
N LYS A 198 -11.87 8.79 1.77
CA LYS A 198 -11.27 10.11 1.92
C LYS A 198 -11.05 10.43 3.39
N VAL A 199 -9.83 10.83 3.74
CA VAL A 199 -9.55 11.42 5.05
C VAL A 199 -10.09 12.85 5.05
N THR A 200 -11.08 13.13 5.89
CA THR A 200 -11.76 14.43 5.96
C THR A 200 -11.29 15.28 7.12
N LEU A 201 -10.75 14.65 8.17
CA LEU A 201 -10.24 15.36 9.34
C LEU A 201 -8.98 14.67 9.87
N ARG A 202 -7.99 15.50 10.26
CA ARG A 202 -6.75 15.07 10.91
C ARG A 202 -6.50 15.91 12.17
N ASN A 203 -5.57 15.50 13.02
CA ASN A 203 -5.26 16.20 14.27
C ASN A 203 -4.30 17.41 14.10
N GLY A 204 -3.78 17.64 12.90
CA GLY A 204 -2.91 18.77 12.59
C GLY A 204 -1.44 18.62 12.99
N LEU A 205 -0.99 17.44 13.46
CA LEU A 205 0.34 17.22 14.00
C LEU A 205 1.20 16.33 13.09
N GLY A 206 2.30 16.85 12.58
CA GLY A 206 3.27 16.11 11.76
C GLY A 206 2.87 15.93 10.30
N ASP A 207 3.50 14.97 9.65
CA ASP A 207 3.36 14.72 8.22
C ASP A 207 1.92 14.45 7.79
N TRP A 208 1.58 14.86 6.58
CA TRP A 208 0.23 14.77 5.98
C TRP A 208 -0.88 15.43 6.81
N GLY A 209 -0.54 16.30 7.78
CA GLY A 209 -1.49 16.89 8.73
C GLY A 209 -1.84 15.98 9.89
N GLY A 210 -1.06 14.93 10.11
CA GLY A 210 -1.10 14.06 11.29
C GLY A 210 -2.11 12.91 11.25
N ARG A 211 -2.49 12.44 12.43
CA ARG A 211 -3.36 11.26 12.60
C ARG A 211 -4.75 11.51 12.09
N THR A 212 -5.33 10.51 11.45
CA THR A 212 -6.71 10.53 10.96
C THR A 212 -7.69 10.62 12.13
N ARG A 213 -8.69 11.49 12.00
CA ARG A 213 -9.78 11.70 12.95
C ARG A 213 -11.13 11.41 12.36
N GLN A 214 -11.25 11.52 11.04
CA GLN A 214 -12.50 11.23 10.36
C GLN A 214 -12.22 10.75 8.93
N LEU A 215 -13.01 9.77 8.50
CA LEU A 215 -13.05 9.27 7.12
C LEU A 215 -14.44 9.51 6.55
N LEU A 216 -14.48 9.80 5.25
CA LEU A 216 -15.66 9.68 4.43
C LEU A 216 -15.49 8.45 3.52
N LEU A 217 -16.38 7.50 3.63
CA LEU A 217 -16.51 6.35 2.75
C LEU A 217 -17.63 6.64 1.76
N ARG A 218 -17.35 6.63 0.47
CA ARG A 218 -18.35 6.80 -0.57
C ARG A 218 -18.63 5.47 -1.24
N GLY A 219 -19.90 5.12 -1.35
CA GLY A 219 -20.35 3.89 -2.00
C GLY A 219 -21.36 4.17 -3.11
N THR A 220 -21.79 3.09 -3.79
CA THR A 220 -22.83 3.19 -4.81
C THR A 220 -24.22 3.49 -4.23
N ASN A 221 -24.48 3.07 -3.01
CA ASN A 221 -25.80 3.20 -2.38
C ASN A 221 -25.88 4.40 -1.44
N THR A 222 -24.82 4.63 -0.65
CA THR A 222 -24.76 5.75 0.30
C THR A 222 -23.32 6.15 0.61
N ASN A 223 -23.16 7.24 1.34
CA ASN A 223 -21.89 7.69 1.91
C ASN A 223 -21.97 7.56 3.43
N THR A 224 -20.89 7.08 4.05
CA THR A 224 -20.77 6.89 5.49
C THR A 224 -19.57 7.68 6.03
N THR A 225 -19.79 8.45 7.10
CA THR A 225 -18.70 9.11 7.82
C THR A 225 -18.29 8.25 9.02
N VAL A 226 -16.99 7.94 9.11
CA VAL A 226 -16.43 7.15 10.21
C VAL A 226 -15.63 8.07 11.12
N ASP A 227 -16.03 8.19 12.38
CA ASP A 227 -15.30 8.91 13.41
C ASP A 227 -14.19 8.01 13.99
N ILE A 228 -12.96 8.49 13.98
CA ILE A 228 -11.76 7.82 14.46
C ILE A 228 -11.11 8.61 15.62
N SER A 229 -11.83 9.56 16.21
CA SER A 229 -11.29 10.38 17.31
C SER A 229 -10.88 9.56 18.53
N ASN A 230 -11.53 8.43 18.76
CA ASN A 230 -11.14 7.46 19.79
C ASN A 230 -10.35 6.30 19.18
N TRP A 231 -9.02 6.41 19.15
CA TRP A 231 -8.14 5.37 18.61
C TRP A 231 -8.33 3.99 19.26
N ALA A 232 -8.68 3.95 20.55
CA ALA A 232 -8.89 2.70 21.28
C ALA A 232 -10.15 1.95 20.80
N GLU A 233 -11.10 2.65 20.18
CA GLU A 233 -12.35 2.09 19.66
C GLU A 233 -12.44 2.16 18.13
N ASP A 234 -11.39 2.63 17.44
CA ASP A 234 -11.36 2.79 15.99
C ASP A 234 -11.70 1.46 15.28
N PRO A 235 -12.94 1.31 14.78
CA PRO A 235 -13.38 0.07 14.14
C PRO A 235 -12.71 -0.13 12.79
N PHE A 236 -12.39 0.96 12.09
CA PHE A 236 -11.75 0.91 10.78
C PHE A 236 -10.33 0.36 10.88
N ARG A 237 -9.52 0.92 11.79
CA ARG A 237 -8.17 0.43 12.06
C ARG A 237 -8.18 -1.02 12.53
N LYS A 238 -9.01 -1.36 13.52
CA LYS A 238 -9.09 -2.72 14.08
C LYS A 238 -9.60 -3.73 13.07
N GLY A 239 -10.67 -3.41 12.36
CA GLY A 239 -11.29 -4.31 11.37
C GLY A 239 -10.36 -4.62 10.20
N LEU A 240 -9.55 -3.65 9.79
CA LEU A 240 -8.57 -3.81 8.72
C LEU A 240 -7.17 -4.18 9.23
N GLY A 241 -6.96 -4.25 10.55
CA GLY A 241 -5.68 -4.58 11.18
C GLY A 241 -4.56 -3.60 10.78
N LEU A 242 -4.86 -2.29 10.73
CA LEU A 242 -3.88 -1.25 10.47
C LEU A 242 -2.99 -1.04 11.71
N LYS A 243 -1.72 -0.71 11.49
CA LYS A 243 -0.76 -0.57 12.59
C LYS A 243 -1.01 0.68 13.45
N SER A 244 -1.51 1.77 12.85
CA SER A 244 -1.82 3.03 13.54
C SER A 244 -3.02 3.73 12.90
N ASP A 245 -3.46 4.84 13.49
CA ASP A 245 -4.41 5.80 12.92
C ASP A 245 -3.72 6.91 12.09
N TRP A 246 -2.39 6.82 11.94
CA TRP A 246 -1.62 7.72 11.09
C TRP A 246 -1.35 7.05 9.74
N TYR A 247 -2.28 7.20 8.84
CA TYR A 247 -2.22 6.66 7.48
C TYR A 247 -2.78 7.66 6.48
N GLN A 248 -2.39 7.49 5.26
CA GLN A 248 -3.06 8.09 4.11
C GLN A 248 -3.43 6.98 3.13
N PHE A 249 -4.51 7.21 2.42
CA PHE A 249 -4.77 6.46 1.22
C PHE A 249 -4.05 7.18 0.08
N PRO A 250 -3.42 6.46 -0.87
CA PRO A 250 -2.98 7.11 -2.07
C PRO A 250 -4.18 7.90 -2.61
N GLN A 251 -4.02 9.20 -2.77
CA GLN A 251 -5.02 9.99 -3.45
C GLN A 251 -4.94 9.53 -4.89
N PHE A 252 -5.78 8.59 -5.25
CA PHE A 252 -6.18 8.49 -6.64
C PHE A 252 -6.78 9.87 -6.92
N PRO A 253 -6.33 10.58 -7.97
CA PRO A 253 -6.92 11.86 -8.35
C PRO A 253 -8.42 11.67 -8.33
N GLU A 254 -9.15 12.66 -7.82
CA GLU A 254 -10.63 12.65 -7.74
C GLU A 254 -11.15 11.85 -8.90
N TYR A 255 -12.00 10.86 -8.65
CA TYR A 255 -12.59 10.06 -9.71
C TYR A 255 -13.12 11.02 -10.77
N SER A 256 -12.22 11.48 -11.62
CA SER A 256 -12.63 12.03 -12.89
C SER A 256 -13.33 10.87 -13.56
N GLU A 257 -14.56 11.10 -13.97
CA GLU A 257 -15.27 10.07 -14.71
C GLU A 257 -14.28 9.47 -15.71
N PRO A 258 -14.16 8.13 -15.77
CA PRO A 258 -13.07 7.53 -16.51
C PRO A 258 -13.11 8.00 -17.97
N GLY A 259 -11.94 8.33 -18.47
CA GLY A 259 -11.75 8.69 -19.87
C GLY A 259 -10.47 8.05 -20.39
N PHE A 260 -10.30 8.06 -21.68
CA PHE A 260 -9.10 7.54 -22.32
C PHE A 260 -8.77 8.29 -23.62
N TRP A 261 -7.51 8.20 -24.00
CA TRP A 261 -7.05 8.67 -25.31
C TRP A 261 -6.84 7.51 -26.26
N LEU A 262 -7.18 7.74 -27.54
CA LEU A 262 -6.86 6.83 -28.62
C LEU A 262 -5.86 7.49 -29.54
N ALA A 263 -4.67 6.91 -29.67
CA ALA A 263 -3.69 7.35 -30.63
C ALA A 263 -3.96 6.72 -32.01
N LYS A 264 -3.79 7.52 -33.04
CA LYS A 264 -3.91 7.09 -34.45
C LYS A 264 -2.54 7.04 -35.09
N SER A 265 -2.33 6.11 -36.02
CA SER A 265 -1.08 5.96 -36.76
C SER A 265 -0.65 7.22 -37.51
N ASN A 266 -1.63 8.08 -37.91
CA ASN A 266 -1.36 9.36 -38.54
C ASN A 266 -1.00 10.49 -37.59
N GLY A 267 -0.85 10.20 -36.30
CA GLY A 267 -0.51 11.17 -35.24
C GLY A 267 -1.70 11.85 -34.60
N GLY A 268 -2.94 11.58 -35.06
CA GLY A 268 -4.13 12.15 -34.42
C GLY A 268 -4.43 11.49 -33.07
N VAL A 269 -5.03 12.25 -32.17
CA VAL A 269 -5.53 11.75 -30.88
C VAL A 269 -7.02 12.00 -30.78
N LEU A 270 -7.76 11.00 -30.29
CA LEU A 270 -9.18 11.12 -29.93
C LEU A 270 -9.29 11.01 -28.41
N ALA A 271 -9.88 12.00 -27.77
CA ALA A 271 -10.22 11.98 -26.35
C ALA A 271 -11.64 11.46 -26.17
N VAL A 272 -11.85 10.53 -25.27
CA VAL A 272 -13.11 9.83 -25.00
C VAL A 272 -13.44 9.94 -23.51
N GLY A 273 -14.72 10.07 -23.17
CA GLY A 273 -15.15 10.30 -21.78
C GLY A 273 -14.71 11.67 -21.29
N THR A 274 -14.08 11.73 -20.13
CA THR A 274 -13.58 12.97 -19.53
C THR A 274 -12.18 13.37 -19.99
N ALA A 275 -11.53 12.54 -20.83
CA ALA A 275 -10.21 12.85 -21.34
C ALA A 275 -10.17 14.18 -22.11
N LYS A 276 -9.20 15.04 -21.79
CA LYS A 276 -8.99 16.31 -22.50
C LYS A 276 -8.03 16.09 -23.67
N HIS A 277 -8.29 16.74 -24.79
CA HIS A 277 -7.37 16.74 -25.93
C HIS A 277 -6.30 17.83 -25.74
N TYR A 278 -5.03 17.43 -25.67
CA TYR A 278 -3.90 18.34 -25.43
C TYR A 278 -3.11 18.69 -26.70
N GLY A 279 -3.39 18.06 -27.83
CA GLY A 279 -2.73 18.25 -29.12
C GLY A 279 -2.53 16.93 -29.87
N ASP A 280 -1.97 17.01 -31.07
CA ASP A 280 -1.72 15.83 -31.90
C ASP A 280 -0.50 16.01 -32.84
N ALA A 281 0.05 14.88 -33.34
CA ALA A 281 1.24 14.86 -34.18
C ALA A 281 0.92 14.81 -35.68
N LYS A 282 -0.30 15.16 -36.11
CA LYS A 282 -0.67 15.09 -37.52
C LYS A 282 0.18 15.97 -38.43
N GLN A 283 0.61 17.14 -37.93
CA GLN A 283 1.43 18.12 -38.65
C GLN A 283 2.90 18.07 -38.23
N ALA A 284 3.26 17.17 -37.31
CA ALA A 284 4.64 17.03 -36.86
C ALA A 284 5.50 16.39 -38.00
N ASP A 285 6.72 16.90 -38.13
CA ASP A 285 7.76 16.24 -38.91
C ASP A 285 8.18 14.96 -38.24
N ARG A 286 7.94 13.81 -38.87
CA ARG A 286 8.16 12.48 -38.30
C ARG A 286 8.53 11.46 -39.39
N SER A 287 9.41 10.54 -39.00
CA SER A 287 9.97 9.52 -39.90
C SER A 287 9.16 8.20 -39.93
N GLY A 288 7.90 8.22 -39.50
CA GLY A 288 7.06 7.02 -39.50
C GLY A 288 5.71 7.22 -38.81
N PRO A 289 4.86 6.19 -38.83
CA PRO A 289 3.57 6.23 -38.11
C PRO A 289 3.77 6.31 -36.61
N ILE A 290 2.81 6.90 -35.90
CA ILE A 290 2.68 6.72 -34.47
C ILE A 290 2.31 5.27 -34.18
N VAL A 291 2.91 4.69 -33.15
CA VAL A 291 2.72 3.29 -32.76
C VAL A 291 2.16 3.15 -31.35
N ASP A 292 2.44 4.13 -30.46
CA ASP A 292 1.97 4.05 -29.09
C ASP A 292 1.76 5.44 -28.46
N LEU A 293 1.08 5.44 -27.29
CA LEU A 293 0.80 6.59 -26.47
C LEU A 293 0.96 6.21 -25.00
N ALA A 294 1.62 7.05 -24.21
CA ALA A 294 1.70 6.91 -22.78
C ALA A 294 1.41 8.24 -22.07
N ALA A 295 0.85 8.18 -20.87
CA ALA A 295 0.55 9.37 -20.08
C ALA A 295 1.31 9.35 -18.74
N PRO A 296 1.92 10.48 -18.34
CA PRO A 296 2.54 10.58 -17.02
C PRO A 296 1.46 10.59 -15.94
N TYR A 297 1.68 9.84 -14.86
CA TYR A 297 0.73 9.77 -13.76
C TYR A 297 0.47 11.16 -13.16
N GLY A 298 -0.81 11.52 -13.00
CA GLY A 298 -1.24 12.79 -12.43
C GLY A 298 -0.99 14.02 -13.30
N ALA A 299 -0.55 13.88 -14.55
CA ALA A 299 -0.30 15.00 -15.45
C ALA A 299 -1.46 15.25 -16.43
N GLU A 300 -1.67 16.51 -16.77
CA GLU A 300 -2.59 16.93 -17.81
C GLU A 300 -1.89 16.91 -19.19
N GLY A 301 -1.56 15.69 -19.68
CA GLY A 301 -0.82 15.54 -20.93
C GLY A 301 -0.48 14.10 -21.27
N TYR A 302 0.17 13.90 -22.41
CA TYR A 302 0.60 12.59 -22.91
C TYR A 302 1.78 12.71 -23.87
N TRP A 303 2.45 11.59 -24.09
CA TRP A 303 3.44 11.38 -25.13
C TRP A 303 2.87 10.52 -26.24
N LEU A 304 3.28 10.81 -27.47
CA LEU A 304 3.12 9.91 -28.62
C LEU A 304 4.52 9.47 -29.07
N VAL A 305 4.68 8.22 -29.47
CA VAL A 305 5.91 7.72 -30.04
C VAL A 305 5.72 7.24 -31.46
N SER A 306 6.63 7.60 -32.37
CA SER A 306 6.66 7.09 -33.73
C SER A 306 7.40 5.75 -33.80
N GLN A 307 7.18 5.01 -34.88
CA GLN A 307 7.92 3.78 -35.19
C GLN A 307 9.44 4.00 -35.28
N ALA A 308 9.88 5.21 -35.58
CA ALA A 308 11.30 5.60 -35.60
C ALA A 308 11.83 6.02 -34.21
N GLY A 309 10.98 5.96 -33.16
CA GLY A 309 11.36 6.31 -31.80
C GLY A 309 11.36 7.81 -31.51
N GLU A 310 10.76 8.64 -32.35
CA GLU A 310 10.58 10.06 -32.10
C GLU A 310 9.43 10.25 -31.11
N VAL A 311 9.64 11.06 -30.07
CA VAL A 311 8.65 11.34 -29.03
C VAL A 311 8.09 12.74 -29.16
N PHE A 312 6.76 12.86 -29.09
CA PHE A 312 6.01 14.11 -29.16
C PHE A 312 5.25 14.32 -27.88
N SER A 313 5.50 15.42 -27.19
CA SER A 313 4.92 15.75 -25.88
C SER A 313 3.78 16.75 -26.01
N TYR A 314 2.66 16.51 -25.33
CA TYR A 314 1.49 17.37 -25.34
C TYR A 314 0.98 17.65 -23.92
N GLY A 315 0.39 18.83 -23.74
CA GLY A 315 -0.06 19.29 -22.43
C GLY A 315 1.11 19.53 -21.48
N SER A 316 1.02 19.03 -20.25
CA SER A 316 2.08 19.16 -19.23
C SER A 316 3.16 18.04 -19.30
N ALA A 317 3.03 17.11 -20.27
CA ALA A 317 4.01 16.03 -20.43
C ALA A 317 5.38 16.57 -20.89
N VAL A 318 6.42 16.37 -20.07
CA VAL A 318 7.77 16.86 -20.33
C VAL A 318 8.51 15.92 -21.27
N HIS A 319 9.18 16.47 -22.31
CA HIS A 319 10.02 15.69 -23.20
C HIS A 319 11.36 15.35 -22.51
N HIS A 320 11.67 14.05 -22.40
CA HIS A 320 12.88 13.56 -21.71
C HIS A 320 13.97 13.05 -22.68
N GLY A 321 13.75 13.13 -23.97
CA GLY A 321 14.63 12.65 -25.04
C GLY A 321 13.95 11.62 -25.94
N ASP A 322 14.54 11.33 -27.09
CA ASP A 322 14.02 10.37 -28.05
C ASP A 322 15.15 9.72 -28.87
N LEU A 323 14.79 8.89 -29.85
CA LEU A 323 15.72 8.19 -30.72
C LEU A 323 15.90 8.89 -32.09
N ARG A 324 15.50 10.15 -32.20
CA ARG A 324 15.62 10.92 -33.44
C ARG A 324 17.06 10.98 -33.94
N GLY A 325 17.25 10.63 -35.21
CA GLY A 325 18.57 10.59 -35.81
C GLY A 325 19.41 9.34 -35.51
N GLN A 326 18.88 8.41 -34.70
CA GLN A 326 19.52 7.11 -34.51
C GLN A 326 19.01 6.10 -35.54
N SER A 327 19.94 5.26 -36.04
CA SER A 327 19.56 4.13 -36.90
C SER A 327 19.11 2.96 -36.01
N LEU A 328 17.88 2.53 -36.15
CA LEU A 328 17.34 1.38 -35.44
C LEU A 328 17.30 0.17 -36.38
N ASP A 329 17.78 -0.99 -35.94
CA ASP A 329 17.68 -2.24 -36.69
C ASP A 329 16.24 -2.76 -36.70
N HIS A 330 15.48 -2.45 -35.65
CA HIS A 330 14.09 -2.83 -35.48
C HIS A 330 13.21 -1.64 -35.04
N PRO A 331 11.96 -1.57 -35.49
CA PRO A 331 11.07 -0.45 -35.15
C PRO A 331 10.72 -0.43 -33.66
N VAL A 332 10.47 0.77 -33.12
CA VAL A 332 9.80 0.96 -31.84
C VAL A 332 8.35 0.47 -31.96
N VAL A 333 7.88 -0.26 -30.96
CA VAL A 333 6.55 -0.89 -30.92
C VAL A 333 5.75 -0.54 -29.65
N ALA A 334 6.42 -0.09 -28.60
CA ALA A 334 5.76 0.24 -27.33
C ALA A 334 6.47 1.36 -26.60
N MET A 335 5.70 2.07 -25.75
CA MET A 335 6.15 3.09 -24.82
C MET A 335 5.43 2.91 -23.50
N THR A 336 6.13 3.04 -22.36
CA THR A 336 5.49 3.09 -21.05
C THR A 336 6.08 4.20 -20.20
N ALA A 337 5.23 4.89 -19.41
CA ALA A 337 5.61 5.99 -18.55
C ALA A 337 6.25 5.48 -17.26
N HIS A 338 7.27 6.19 -16.76
CA HIS A 338 7.73 5.97 -15.38
C HIS A 338 6.64 6.44 -14.39
N PRO A 339 6.36 5.70 -13.31
CA PRO A 339 5.27 6.01 -12.36
C PRO A 339 5.34 7.41 -11.74
N THR A 340 6.55 8.02 -11.64
CA THR A 340 6.70 9.41 -11.18
C THR A 340 6.39 10.46 -12.23
N GLY A 341 6.11 10.06 -13.49
CA GLY A 341 5.89 10.98 -14.61
C GLY A 341 7.13 11.68 -15.14
N ASN A 342 8.34 11.39 -14.60
CA ASN A 342 9.60 12.07 -14.95
C ASN A 342 10.51 11.26 -15.89
N GLY A 343 9.91 10.43 -16.72
CA GLY A 343 10.64 9.60 -17.69
C GLY A 343 9.75 8.55 -18.34
N TYR A 344 10.31 7.81 -19.25
CA TYR A 344 9.64 6.73 -19.98
C TYR A 344 10.64 5.74 -20.59
N TRP A 345 10.16 4.58 -20.96
CA TRP A 345 10.89 3.59 -21.74
C TRP A 345 10.26 3.44 -23.12
N LEU A 346 11.09 3.14 -24.11
CA LEU A 346 10.70 2.71 -25.44
C LEU A 346 11.20 1.29 -25.67
N ALA A 347 10.37 0.43 -26.28
CA ALA A 347 10.74 -0.92 -26.64
C ALA A 347 10.70 -1.11 -28.17
N THR A 348 11.70 -1.82 -28.70
CA THR A 348 11.75 -2.24 -30.11
C THR A 348 11.26 -3.67 -30.32
N ALA A 349 10.90 -4.02 -31.56
CA ALA A 349 10.31 -5.31 -31.91
C ALA A 349 11.21 -6.53 -31.60
N ASP A 350 12.52 -6.35 -31.54
CA ASP A 350 13.49 -7.35 -31.10
C ASP A 350 13.67 -7.41 -29.57
N GLY A 351 12.95 -6.56 -28.83
CA GLY A 351 13.03 -6.46 -27.38
C GLY A 351 14.16 -5.58 -26.86
N GLY A 352 14.73 -4.71 -27.70
CA GLY A 352 15.59 -3.61 -27.26
C GLY A 352 14.82 -2.63 -26.38
N VAL A 353 15.46 -2.06 -25.37
CA VAL A 353 14.86 -1.10 -24.44
C VAL A 353 15.73 0.14 -24.33
N PHE A 354 15.10 1.31 -24.41
CA PHE A 354 15.72 2.62 -24.27
C PHE A 354 15.01 3.38 -23.14
N ALA A 355 15.79 3.93 -22.21
CA ALA A 355 15.31 4.63 -21.04
C ALA A 355 15.61 6.13 -21.10
N PHE A 356 14.63 6.97 -20.78
CA PHE A 356 14.74 8.43 -20.83
C PHE A 356 14.25 9.08 -19.53
N GLY A 357 14.87 10.20 -19.14
CA GLY A 357 14.56 10.88 -17.89
C GLY A 357 14.98 10.06 -16.67
N ASN A 358 14.08 9.89 -15.70
CA ASN A 358 14.33 9.10 -14.49
C ASN A 358 14.10 7.58 -14.68
N ALA A 359 13.70 7.16 -15.89
CA ALA A 359 13.57 5.75 -16.21
C ALA A 359 14.94 5.05 -16.19
N VAL A 360 15.06 3.95 -15.45
CA VAL A 360 16.30 3.19 -15.32
C VAL A 360 16.25 1.96 -16.23
N PHE A 361 17.35 1.67 -16.92
CA PHE A 361 17.48 0.46 -17.72
C PHE A 361 17.69 -0.76 -16.82
N HIS A 362 16.81 -1.75 -16.92
CA HIS A 362 16.86 -2.99 -16.13
C HIS A 362 17.22 -4.23 -16.96
N GLY A 363 17.40 -4.09 -18.27
CA GLY A 363 17.74 -5.18 -19.19
C GLY A 363 16.90 -5.14 -20.48
N SER A 364 17.27 -5.97 -21.44
CA SER A 364 16.59 -6.07 -22.73
C SER A 364 16.73 -7.45 -23.37
N MET A 365 15.98 -7.72 -24.44
CA MET A 365 16.09 -8.96 -25.22
C MET A 365 16.84 -8.76 -26.54
N ALA A 366 17.37 -7.59 -26.86
CA ALA A 366 18.00 -7.27 -28.15
C ALA A 366 19.15 -8.21 -28.56
N SER A 367 19.82 -8.86 -27.60
CA SER A 367 20.89 -9.85 -27.86
C SER A 367 20.40 -11.28 -28.00
N VAL A 368 19.08 -11.52 -27.87
CA VAL A 368 18.47 -12.86 -27.87
C VAL A 368 17.56 -13.01 -29.09
N THR A 369 17.72 -14.08 -29.84
CA THR A 369 16.77 -14.38 -30.91
C THR A 369 15.41 -14.79 -30.35
N LEU A 370 14.39 -13.94 -30.55
CA LEU A 370 13.04 -14.21 -30.09
C LEU A 370 12.27 -15.08 -31.10
N ASN A 371 11.42 -15.96 -30.60
CA ASN A 371 10.51 -16.75 -31.47
C ASN A 371 9.50 -15.86 -32.21
N LYS A 372 9.05 -14.80 -31.55
CA LYS A 372 8.10 -13.81 -32.06
C LYS A 372 8.49 -12.40 -31.58
N PRO A 373 8.16 -11.35 -32.36
CA PRO A 373 8.51 -9.99 -31.98
C PRO A 373 7.77 -9.54 -30.73
N VAL A 374 8.42 -8.65 -29.98
CA VAL A 374 7.79 -7.86 -28.90
C VAL A 374 6.72 -6.96 -29.50
N VAL A 375 5.59 -6.83 -28.80
CA VAL A 375 4.40 -6.06 -29.21
C VAL A 375 3.85 -5.16 -28.11
N GLY A 376 4.39 -5.24 -26.88
CA GLY A 376 3.96 -4.41 -25.77
C GLY A 376 4.98 -4.36 -24.66
N MET A 377 4.89 -3.31 -23.85
CA MET A 377 5.72 -3.05 -22.69
C MET A 377 4.88 -2.40 -21.59
N GLU A 378 5.09 -2.82 -20.34
CA GLU A 378 4.48 -2.19 -19.18
C GLU A 378 5.48 -2.07 -18.03
N THR A 379 5.38 -0.98 -17.27
CA THR A 379 6.22 -0.75 -16.09
C THR A 379 5.61 -1.36 -14.83
N THR A 380 6.46 -1.71 -13.86
CA THR A 380 5.98 -2.01 -12.51
C THR A 380 5.52 -0.72 -11.80
N ARG A 381 4.67 -0.87 -10.79
CA ARG A 381 4.19 0.26 -9.98
C ARG A 381 5.32 1.07 -9.32
N THR A 382 6.42 0.42 -9.02
CA THR A 382 7.60 1.04 -8.39
C THR A 382 8.48 1.82 -9.36
N GLY A 383 8.38 1.52 -10.67
CA GLY A 383 9.31 2.02 -11.68
C GLY A 383 10.68 1.34 -11.66
N ASN A 384 10.87 0.31 -10.83
CA ASN A 384 12.13 -0.44 -10.71
C ASN A 384 12.15 -1.71 -11.57
N GLY A 385 11.23 -1.82 -12.52
CA GLY A 385 11.15 -2.93 -13.45
C GLY A 385 10.09 -2.73 -14.52
N TYR A 386 10.07 -3.66 -15.48
CA TYR A 386 9.10 -3.67 -16.56
C TYR A 386 8.97 -5.07 -17.17
N TRP A 387 7.87 -5.29 -17.87
CA TRP A 387 7.61 -6.47 -18.69
C TRP A 387 7.65 -6.12 -20.17
N LEU A 388 8.16 -7.06 -20.98
CA LEU A 388 7.97 -7.07 -22.43
C LEU A 388 7.12 -8.27 -22.80
N VAL A 389 6.13 -8.11 -23.66
CA VAL A 389 5.32 -9.21 -24.18
C VAL A 389 5.56 -9.40 -25.68
N ALA A 390 5.79 -10.66 -26.09
CA ALA A 390 5.89 -11.04 -27.49
C ALA A 390 4.53 -11.42 -28.07
N SER A 391 4.40 -11.45 -29.41
CA SER A 391 3.12 -11.72 -30.07
C SER A 391 2.61 -13.16 -29.94
N ASP A 392 3.42 -14.10 -29.45
CA ASP A 392 3.01 -15.45 -29.01
C ASP A 392 2.59 -15.48 -27.54
N GLY A 393 2.70 -14.33 -26.83
CA GLY A 393 2.42 -14.20 -25.42
C GLY A 393 3.55 -14.67 -24.52
N GLY A 394 4.74 -14.89 -25.05
CA GLY A 394 5.98 -14.96 -24.25
C GLY A 394 6.18 -13.66 -23.50
N ILE A 395 6.55 -13.73 -22.22
CA ILE A 395 6.78 -12.54 -21.39
C ILE A 395 8.19 -12.54 -20.83
N PHE A 396 8.79 -11.37 -20.77
CA PHE A 396 10.13 -11.14 -20.24
C PHE A 396 10.04 -10.11 -19.13
N SER A 397 10.51 -10.47 -17.93
CA SER A 397 10.45 -9.65 -16.73
C SER A 397 11.84 -9.10 -16.40
N PHE A 398 11.95 -7.80 -16.13
CA PHE A 398 13.18 -7.12 -15.79
C PHE A 398 13.04 -6.30 -14.51
N GLY A 399 14.11 -6.17 -13.75
CA GLY A 399 14.10 -5.47 -12.46
C GLY A 399 13.24 -6.20 -11.44
N ASP A 400 12.31 -5.50 -10.79
CA ASP A 400 11.38 -6.05 -9.81
C ASP A 400 10.07 -6.60 -10.42
N ALA A 401 9.98 -6.70 -11.75
CA ALA A 401 8.82 -7.22 -12.45
C ALA A 401 8.59 -8.72 -12.18
N GLY A 402 7.49 -9.04 -11.47
CA GLY A 402 7.11 -10.43 -11.15
C GLY A 402 6.58 -11.20 -12.36
N PHE A 403 6.90 -12.50 -12.46
CA PHE A 403 6.27 -13.37 -13.45
C PHE A 403 4.97 -13.95 -12.91
N TYR A 404 3.85 -13.72 -13.61
CA TYR A 404 2.51 -14.17 -13.23
C TYR A 404 1.93 -15.24 -14.16
N GLY A 405 2.59 -15.54 -15.27
CA GLY A 405 2.20 -16.53 -16.27
C GLY A 405 2.33 -16.01 -17.70
N SER A 406 2.20 -16.89 -18.69
CA SER A 406 2.32 -16.53 -20.11
C SER A 406 1.45 -17.45 -20.96
N THR A 407 1.28 -17.10 -22.26
CA THR A 407 0.68 -17.96 -23.26
C THR A 407 1.73 -18.55 -24.23
N GLY A 408 3.01 -18.38 -23.94
CA GLY A 408 4.10 -18.81 -24.84
C GLY A 408 4.14 -20.31 -25.14
N ASP A 409 3.57 -21.12 -24.25
CA ASP A 409 3.51 -22.61 -24.41
C ASP A 409 2.23 -23.11 -25.05
N ILE A 410 1.29 -22.22 -25.42
CA ILE A 410 0.03 -22.62 -26.04
C ILE A 410 -0.11 -22.05 -27.44
N VAL A 411 -0.80 -22.79 -28.32
CA VAL A 411 -1.10 -22.32 -29.66
C VAL A 411 -2.27 -21.32 -29.60
N LEU A 412 -1.98 -20.06 -29.83
CA LEU A 412 -2.99 -19.01 -29.92
C LEU A 412 -3.73 -19.03 -31.25
N ASN A 413 -5.04 -18.81 -31.21
CA ASN A 413 -5.84 -18.62 -32.43
C ASN A 413 -5.44 -17.37 -33.20
N LYS A 414 -5.05 -16.32 -32.46
CA LYS A 414 -4.60 -15.02 -32.97
C LYS A 414 -3.45 -14.50 -32.11
N PRO A 415 -2.51 -13.74 -32.70
CA PRO A 415 -1.39 -13.21 -31.94
C PRO A 415 -1.82 -12.20 -30.88
N ILE A 416 -1.05 -12.10 -29.81
CA ILE A 416 -1.12 -11.01 -28.84
C ILE A 416 -0.73 -9.69 -29.54
N THR A 417 -1.46 -8.62 -29.22
CA THR A 417 -1.23 -7.28 -29.76
C THR A 417 -0.82 -6.27 -28.69
N SER A 418 -1.21 -6.48 -27.44
CA SER A 418 -0.85 -5.61 -26.32
C SER A 418 -0.92 -6.33 -24.98
N MET A 419 -0.34 -5.70 -23.96
CA MET A 419 -0.52 -6.06 -22.58
C MET A 419 -0.90 -4.81 -21.77
N THR A 420 -1.47 -5.01 -20.59
CA THR A 420 -1.71 -3.95 -19.61
C THR A 420 -1.49 -4.52 -18.22
N ALA A 421 -0.66 -3.86 -17.41
CA ALA A 421 -0.40 -4.24 -16.04
C ALA A 421 -1.54 -3.78 -15.11
N ALA A 422 -1.81 -4.57 -14.08
CA ALA A 422 -2.69 -4.15 -13.00
C ALA A 422 -2.05 -3.00 -12.21
N ARG A 423 -2.84 -1.99 -11.86
CA ARG A 423 -2.38 -0.81 -11.11
C ARG A 423 -1.80 -1.14 -9.74
N ASP A 424 -2.21 -2.28 -9.15
CA ASP A 424 -1.67 -2.78 -7.89
C ASP A 424 -0.38 -3.61 -8.06
N GLY A 425 0.06 -3.83 -9.31
CA GLY A 425 1.26 -4.58 -9.65
C GLY A 425 1.19 -6.09 -9.41
N ARG A 426 -0.01 -6.68 -9.21
CA ARG A 426 -0.19 -8.09 -8.86
C ARG A 426 -0.56 -9.00 -10.02
N GLY A 427 -0.45 -8.50 -11.23
CA GLY A 427 -0.78 -9.24 -12.42
C GLY A 427 -0.86 -8.36 -13.66
N TYR A 428 -1.26 -8.97 -14.75
CA TYR A 428 -1.43 -8.31 -16.04
C TYR A 428 -2.42 -9.05 -16.91
N TRP A 429 -2.89 -8.36 -17.96
CA TRP A 429 -3.71 -8.95 -19.02
C TRP A 429 -2.99 -8.87 -20.35
N PHE A 430 -3.19 -9.89 -21.19
CA PHE A 430 -2.83 -9.84 -22.61
C PHE A 430 -4.06 -9.78 -23.45
N VAL A 431 -3.95 -9.11 -24.58
CA VAL A 431 -5.03 -9.00 -25.57
C VAL A 431 -4.56 -9.53 -26.91
N ALA A 432 -5.31 -10.49 -27.46
CA ALA A 432 -5.08 -10.99 -28.80
C ALA A 432 -5.80 -10.14 -29.85
N SER A 433 -5.34 -10.18 -31.09
CA SER A 433 -5.87 -9.38 -32.19
C SER A 433 -7.35 -9.61 -32.51
N ASP A 434 -7.94 -10.74 -32.07
CA ASP A 434 -9.38 -11.04 -32.21
C ASP A 434 -10.21 -10.64 -31.00
N GLY A 435 -9.59 -9.97 -30.01
CA GLY A 435 -10.21 -9.55 -28.76
C GLY A 435 -10.22 -10.62 -27.68
N GLY A 436 -9.48 -11.71 -27.85
CA GLY A 436 -9.20 -12.66 -26.75
C GLY A 436 -8.44 -11.99 -25.62
N VAL A 437 -8.85 -12.22 -24.38
CA VAL A 437 -8.21 -11.68 -23.18
C VAL A 437 -7.67 -12.84 -22.33
N PHE A 438 -6.45 -12.68 -21.83
CA PHE A 438 -5.81 -13.62 -20.92
C PHE A 438 -5.40 -12.86 -19.67
N ALA A 439 -5.82 -13.35 -18.49
CA ALA A 439 -5.57 -12.73 -17.20
C ALA A 439 -4.56 -13.57 -16.41
N PHE A 440 -3.53 -12.94 -15.86
CA PHE A 440 -2.46 -13.60 -15.10
C PHE A 440 -2.21 -12.92 -13.76
N GLY A 441 -1.98 -13.72 -12.71
CA GLY A 441 -1.79 -13.23 -11.36
C GLY A 441 -3.12 -13.03 -10.61
N SER A 442 -3.20 -12.01 -9.76
CA SER A 442 -4.39 -11.72 -8.92
C SER A 442 -5.37 -10.77 -9.59
N VAL A 443 -5.49 -10.82 -10.92
CA VAL A 443 -6.38 -9.94 -11.71
C VAL A 443 -7.65 -10.66 -12.14
N GLY A 444 -8.76 -9.93 -12.25
CA GLY A 444 -10.06 -10.48 -12.67
C GLY A 444 -10.16 -10.65 -14.19
N PHE A 445 -10.86 -11.70 -14.63
CA PHE A 445 -11.34 -11.80 -16.01
C PHE A 445 -12.78 -11.31 -16.09
N PHE A 446 -13.03 -10.22 -16.82
CA PHE A 446 -14.35 -9.58 -16.90
C PHE A 446 -15.08 -9.85 -18.21
N GLY A 447 -14.42 -10.51 -19.16
CA GLY A 447 -14.96 -10.88 -20.45
C GLY A 447 -13.98 -10.68 -21.60
N SER A 448 -14.34 -11.16 -22.78
CA SER A 448 -13.51 -11.03 -23.98
C SER A 448 -14.36 -10.97 -25.24
N ARG A 449 -13.70 -10.63 -26.36
CA ARG A 449 -14.27 -10.68 -27.72
C ARG A 449 -13.61 -11.75 -28.58
N GLY A 450 -12.83 -12.65 -27.97
CA GLY A 450 -12.13 -13.72 -28.68
C GLY A 450 -13.04 -14.56 -29.58
N GLY A 451 -12.49 -14.97 -30.71
CA GLY A 451 -13.25 -15.70 -31.74
C GLY A 451 -14.16 -14.81 -32.60
N ASN A 452 -14.07 -13.49 -32.46
CA ASN A 452 -14.81 -12.58 -33.32
C ASN A 452 -14.33 -12.73 -34.77
N LYS A 453 -15.28 -13.00 -35.68
CA LYS A 453 -15.02 -13.16 -37.12
C LYS A 453 -14.92 -11.84 -37.89
N ASN A 454 -15.00 -10.71 -37.19
CA ASN A 454 -14.84 -9.40 -37.82
C ASN A 454 -13.40 -9.22 -38.34
N ARG A 455 -13.27 -8.42 -39.41
CA ARG A 455 -11.97 -8.09 -40.02
C ARG A 455 -11.17 -7.03 -39.21
N LEU A 456 -11.67 -6.64 -38.02
CA LEU A 456 -11.05 -5.66 -37.15
C LEU A 456 -10.01 -6.34 -36.28
N SER A 457 -8.94 -5.63 -35.95
CA SER A 457 -7.92 -6.04 -34.98
C SER A 457 -8.02 -5.18 -33.73
N THR A 458 -7.68 -5.73 -32.58
CA THR A 458 -7.55 -4.90 -31.35
C THR A 458 -6.39 -3.94 -31.50
N ALA A 459 -6.63 -2.68 -31.14
CA ALA A 459 -5.60 -1.66 -30.99
C ALA A 459 -4.96 -1.71 -29.58
N GLY A 460 -5.71 -2.19 -28.58
CA GLY A 460 -5.22 -2.31 -27.22
C GLY A 460 -6.33 -2.48 -26.19
N MET A 461 -5.92 -2.47 -24.93
CA MET A 461 -6.76 -2.50 -23.76
C MET A 461 -6.32 -1.43 -22.76
N ALA A 462 -7.27 -0.82 -22.06
CA ALA A 462 -7.01 0.04 -20.93
C ALA A 462 -7.82 -0.44 -19.72
N VAL A 463 -7.20 -0.47 -18.54
CA VAL A 463 -7.80 -0.95 -17.30
C VAL A 463 -8.38 0.22 -16.53
N THR A 464 -9.54 0.02 -15.89
CA THR A 464 -10.15 1.02 -15.02
C THR A 464 -9.28 1.29 -13.78
N ASN A 465 -9.45 2.45 -13.14
CA ASN A 465 -8.70 2.80 -11.94
C ASN A 465 -8.92 1.84 -10.77
N THR A 466 -9.98 1.05 -10.81
CA THR A 466 -10.33 0.05 -9.79
C THR A 466 -9.66 -1.30 -9.98
N ASN A 467 -9.11 -1.61 -11.17
CA ASN A 467 -8.76 -2.94 -11.66
C ASN A 467 -9.95 -3.92 -11.76
N ASP A 468 -11.21 -3.43 -11.67
CA ASP A 468 -12.43 -4.26 -11.71
C ASP A 468 -13.12 -4.21 -13.08
N GLY A 469 -12.44 -3.64 -14.09
CA GLY A 469 -12.91 -3.57 -15.44
C GLY A 469 -11.86 -3.08 -16.42
N TYR A 470 -12.20 -3.15 -17.71
CA TYR A 470 -11.34 -2.68 -18.78
C TYR A 470 -12.14 -2.38 -20.05
N TRP A 471 -11.55 -1.58 -20.94
CA TRP A 471 -12.03 -1.39 -22.32
C TRP A 471 -11.13 -2.15 -23.28
N LEU A 472 -11.73 -2.91 -24.19
CA LEU A 472 -11.08 -3.36 -25.42
C LEU A 472 -11.38 -2.38 -26.53
N VAL A 473 -10.35 -1.97 -27.27
CA VAL A 473 -10.52 -1.05 -28.39
C VAL A 473 -10.03 -1.68 -29.70
N TRP A 474 -10.86 -1.57 -30.71
CA TRP A 474 -10.54 -2.00 -32.06
C TRP A 474 -9.82 -0.90 -32.87
N ASP A 475 -9.15 -1.30 -33.94
CA ASP A 475 -8.41 -0.40 -34.85
C ASP A 475 -9.30 0.66 -35.53
N ASP A 476 -10.63 0.51 -35.50
CA ASP A 476 -11.61 1.52 -35.91
C ASP A 476 -12.07 2.44 -34.76
N GLY A 477 -11.46 2.29 -33.56
CA GLY A 477 -11.77 3.08 -32.38
C GLY A 477 -13.04 2.65 -31.62
N THR A 478 -13.70 1.57 -32.05
CA THR A 478 -14.86 1.03 -31.32
C THR A 478 -14.38 0.46 -29.99
N SER A 479 -14.94 0.94 -28.87
CA SER A 479 -14.63 0.48 -27.52
C SER A 479 -15.71 -0.47 -27.01
N PHE A 480 -15.27 -1.47 -26.22
CA PHE A 480 -16.11 -2.44 -25.54
C PHE A 480 -15.75 -2.47 -24.07
N PRO A 481 -16.67 -2.03 -23.19
CA PRO A 481 -16.46 -2.07 -21.76
C PRO A 481 -16.72 -3.47 -21.18
N PHE A 482 -15.95 -3.84 -20.15
CA PHE A 482 -16.11 -5.04 -19.35
C PHE A 482 -15.91 -4.71 -17.87
N GLY A 483 -16.58 -5.48 -16.99
CA GLY A 483 -16.53 -5.22 -15.57
C GLY A 483 -17.19 -3.89 -15.19
N ASP A 484 -16.49 -3.05 -14.45
CA ASP A 484 -16.98 -1.73 -14.04
C ASP A 484 -16.65 -0.59 -15.02
N ALA A 485 -16.08 -0.92 -16.18
CA ALA A 485 -15.77 0.08 -17.21
C ALA A 485 -17.07 0.69 -17.78
N PRO A 486 -17.24 2.03 -17.75
CA PRO A 486 -18.41 2.67 -18.33
C PRO A 486 -18.44 2.56 -19.87
N ASP A 487 -19.65 2.54 -20.44
CA ASP A 487 -19.87 2.45 -21.89
C ASP A 487 -19.65 3.81 -22.55
N PHE A 488 -18.45 4.02 -23.06
CA PHE A 488 -18.13 5.15 -23.93
C PHE A 488 -18.19 4.70 -25.37
N ARG A 489 -19.27 5.05 -26.05
CA ARG A 489 -19.39 4.78 -27.49
C ARG A 489 -18.38 5.64 -28.27
N SER A 490 -17.31 5.01 -28.72
CA SER A 490 -16.29 5.62 -29.55
C SER A 490 -16.18 4.91 -30.89
N SER A 491 -15.91 5.64 -31.94
CA SER A 491 -15.58 5.10 -33.27
C SER A 491 -14.86 6.14 -34.11
N VAL A 492 -14.07 5.70 -35.08
CA VAL A 492 -13.43 6.57 -36.08
C VAL A 492 -13.74 6.09 -37.46
N ALA A 493 -13.75 7.02 -38.43
CA ALA A 493 -14.15 6.72 -39.80
C ALA A 493 -13.19 5.78 -40.57
N LYS A 494 -11.96 5.57 -40.06
CA LYS A 494 -10.93 4.72 -40.69
C LYS A 494 -10.21 3.91 -39.61
N ARG A 495 -9.75 2.71 -39.99
CA ARG A 495 -8.90 1.84 -39.17
C ARG A 495 -7.50 2.43 -38.98
N THR A 496 -7.31 3.26 -38.03
CA THR A 496 -6.05 3.98 -37.76
C THR A 496 -5.67 4.05 -36.32
N VAL A 497 -6.51 3.54 -35.37
CA VAL A 497 -6.19 3.49 -33.95
C VAL A 497 -5.13 2.40 -33.70
N VAL A 498 -4.10 2.76 -32.99
CA VAL A 498 -2.93 1.91 -32.70
C VAL A 498 -2.69 1.72 -31.21
N ALA A 499 -3.18 2.63 -30.36
CA ALA A 499 -3.01 2.55 -28.92
C ALA A 499 -4.18 3.19 -28.17
N ILE A 500 -4.37 2.75 -26.94
CA ILE A 500 -5.27 3.33 -25.96
C ILE A 500 -4.51 3.55 -24.65
N GLU A 501 -4.75 4.70 -24.01
CA GLU A 501 -4.24 5.01 -22.69
C GLU A 501 -5.34 5.64 -21.84
N VAL A 502 -5.52 5.16 -20.62
CA VAL A 502 -6.51 5.72 -19.69
C VAL A 502 -5.98 7.02 -19.07
N VAL A 503 -6.89 7.94 -18.77
CA VAL A 503 -6.56 9.14 -17.98
C VAL A 503 -6.10 8.67 -16.59
N PRO A 504 -4.83 8.93 -16.22
CA PRO A 504 -4.23 8.42 -14.97
C PRO A 504 -4.89 8.97 -13.71
#